data_8202e74ecf2394b254d7d3d343de5270
#
_entry.id   8202e74ecf2394b254d7d3d343de5270
#
_cell.length_a   1.000
_cell.length_b   1.000
_cell.length_c   1.000
_cell.angle_alpha   90.00
_cell.angle_beta   90.00
_cell.angle_gamma   90.00
#
_symmetry.space_group_name_H-M   'P 1'
#
loop_
_entity.id
_entity.type
_entity.pdbx_description
1 polymer ?
#
loop_
_entity_poly.entity_id
_entity_poly.type
_entity_poly.pdbx_seq_one_letter_code
_entity_poly.pdbx_strand_id
1 'polypeptide(L)'
;LFRSNHRLNGHDLGRVSFLGHELFKSWGKLRKLGPYDLVIVDPPSFQKGSFVLTQDYRRILRRLPELLVPGGTLLACINDPAIGPDFLLEETAREAPSLHFVERLENPPEFPDVDPAAGLKALLFRNAG
;
A
#
# COMPACT_ATOMS: atom_id res chain seq x y z
N LEU A 1 11.78 -12.53 12.45
CA LEU A 1 11.24 -13.34 11.34
C LEU A 1 11.66 -12.79 9.97
N PHE A 2 11.41 -11.50 9.67
CA PHE A 2 11.73 -10.87 8.39
C PHE A 2 13.23 -10.92 8.02
N ARG A 3 14.10 -10.49 8.93
CA ARG A 3 15.57 -10.55 8.72
C ARG A 3 16.05 -11.98 8.52
N SER A 4 15.46 -12.94 9.25
CA SER A 4 15.79 -14.36 9.12
C SER A 4 15.43 -14.88 7.72
N ASN A 5 14.28 -14.48 7.17
CA ASN A 5 13.85 -14.88 5.84
C ASN A 5 14.80 -14.33 4.76
N HIS A 6 15.20 -13.07 4.85
CA HIS A 6 16.17 -12.48 3.91
C HIS A 6 17.53 -13.19 3.98
N ARG A 7 17.99 -13.52 5.19
CA ARG A 7 19.25 -14.25 5.38
C ARG A 7 19.19 -15.66 4.78
N LEU A 8 18.09 -16.38 5.01
CA LEU A 8 17.88 -17.72 4.45
C LEU A 8 17.84 -17.73 2.92
N ASN A 9 17.38 -16.63 2.32
CA ASN A 9 17.35 -16.47 0.85
C ASN A 9 18.62 -15.84 0.28
N GLY A 10 19.68 -15.67 1.07
CA GLY A 10 20.95 -15.11 0.62
C GLY A 10 20.89 -13.64 0.23
N HIS A 11 19.89 -12.90 0.69
CA HIS A 11 19.75 -11.47 0.42
C HIS A 11 20.75 -10.64 1.22
N ASP A 12 21.31 -9.59 0.59
CA ASP A 12 22.15 -8.62 1.27
C ASP A 12 21.33 -7.80 2.28
N LEU A 13 21.54 -8.07 3.57
CA LEU A 13 20.84 -7.40 4.66
C LEU A 13 21.14 -5.89 4.75
N GLY A 14 22.26 -5.43 4.18
CA GLY A 14 22.59 -4.01 4.10
C GLY A 14 21.66 -3.22 3.18
N ARG A 15 20.96 -3.90 2.27
CA ARG A 15 19.98 -3.30 1.35
C ARG A 15 18.55 -3.35 1.86
N VAL A 16 18.32 -3.89 3.05
CA VAL A 16 16.99 -4.07 3.63
C VAL A 16 16.89 -3.29 4.92
N SER A 17 15.96 -2.34 4.97
CA SER A 17 15.61 -1.59 6.18
C SER A 17 14.31 -2.11 6.77
N PHE A 18 14.28 -2.25 8.08
CA PHE A 18 13.13 -2.75 8.83
C PHE A 18 12.67 -1.73 9.87
N LEU A 19 11.46 -1.23 9.74
CA LEU A 19 10.85 -0.27 10.66
C LEU A 19 9.72 -0.95 11.43
N GLY A 20 10.01 -1.43 12.64
CA GLY A 20 9.09 -2.18 13.49
C GLY A 20 8.20 -1.31 14.39
N HIS A 21 7.99 -0.04 14.04
CA HIS A 21 7.18 0.89 14.82
C HIS A 21 5.85 1.19 14.13
N GLU A 22 4.96 1.86 14.85
CA GLU A 22 3.69 2.32 14.31
C GLU A 22 3.93 3.24 13.10
N LEU A 23 3.13 3.02 12.03
CA LEU A 23 3.34 3.62 10.72
C LEU A 23 3.47 5.15 10.75
N PHE A 24 2.52 5.82 11.39
CA PHE A 24 2.51 7.29 11.39
C PHE A 24 3.66 7.90 12.19
N LYS A 25 4.17 7.19 13.19
CA LYS A 25 5.38 7.58 13.93
C LYS A 25 6.66 7.32 13.13
N SER A 26 6.62 6.42 12.17
CA SER A 26 7.75 6.07 11.30
C SER A 26 7.84 6.91 10.03
N TRP A 27 6.88 7.80 9.78
CA TRP A 27 6.76 8.54 8.52
C TRP A 27 8.00 9.37 8.19
N GLY A 28 8.59 10.03 9.20
CA GLY A 28 9.81 10.80 9.03
C GLY A 28 11.00 9.96 8.55
N LYS A 29 11.12 8.72 9.06
CA LYS A 29 12.15 7.77 8.60
C LYS A 29 11.87 7.28 7.18
N LEU A 30 10.61 6.97 6.85
CA LEU A 30 10.21 6.58 5.50
C LEU A 30 10.57 7.65 4.47
N ARG A 31 10.30 8.92 4.77
CA ARG A 31 10.68 10.04 3.91
C ARG A 31 12.19 10.15 3.72
N LYS A 32 12.97 9.95 4.78
CA LYS A 32 14.45 10.03 4.71
C LYS A 32 15.06 8.90 3.88
N LEU A 33 14.44 7.72 3.88
CA LEU A 33 14.90 6.56 3.10
C LEU A 33 14.46 6.60 1.65
N GLY A 34 13.39 7.35 1.35
CA GLY A 34 12.86 7.55 0.01
C GLY A 34 13.56 8.66 -0.77
N PRO A 35 12.94 9.15 -1.88
CA PRO A 35 11.67 8.63 -2.41
C PRO A 35 11.78 7.23 -3.04
N TYR A 36 10.62 6.59 -3.28
CA TYR A 36 10.54 5.20 -3.72
C TYR A 36 9.97 5.08 -5.13
N ASP A 37 10.42 4.05 -5.87
CA ASP A 37 9.87 3.69 -7.19
C ASP A 37 8.56 2.92 -7.07
N LEU A 38 8.41 2.15 -6.00
CA LEU A 38 7.22 1.36 -5.69
C LEU A 38 6.90 1.44 -4.20
N VAL A 39 5.65 1.71 -3.91
CA VAL A 39 5.09 1.59 -2.55
C VAL A 39 3.91 0.62 -2.59
N ILE A 40 3.90 -0.34 -1.67
CA ILE A 40 2.79 -1.27 -1.48
C ILE A 40 2.12 -0.95 -0.15
N VAL A 41 0.80 -0.72 -0.19
CA VAL A 41 -0.03 -0.47 0.98
C VAL A 41 -1.05 -1.60 1.10
N ASP A 42 -0.83 -2.49 2.06
CA ASP A 42 -1.68 -3.65 2.34
C ASP A 42 -1.97 -3.73 3.84
N PRO A 43 -2.77 -2.79 4.39
CA PRO A 43 -3.06 -2.75 5.81
C PRO A 43 -4.13 -3.77 6.21
N PRO A 44 -4.17 -4.19 7.49
CA PRO A 44 -5.30 -4.96 8.00
C PRO A 44 -6.57 -4.11 8.00
N SER A 45 -7.73 -4.74 7.93
CA SER A 45 -9.03 -4.05 8.00
C SER A 45 -9.21 -3.31 9.32
N PHE A 46 -8.72 -3.90 10.40
CA PHE A 46 -8.74 -3.32 11.73
C PHE A 46 -7.58 -3.85 12.58
N GLN A 47 -6.92 -2.94 13.28
CA GLN A 47 -5.95 -3.29 14.32
C GLN A 47 -6.23 -2.43 15.55
N LYS A 48 -6.64 -3.10 16.64
CA LYS A 48 -7.01 -2.43 17.90
C LYS A 48 -5.92 -1.47 18.37
N GLY A 49 -6.30 -0.22 18.58
CA GLY A 49 -5.42 0.83 19.10
C GLY A 49 -4.48 1.47 18.08
N SER A 50 -4.39 0.98 16.84
CA SER A 50 -3.41 1.50 15.87
C SER A 50 -3.94 1.77 14.46
N PHE A 51 -4.97 1.06 13.98
CA PHE A 51 -5.44 1.23 12.61
C PHE A 51 -6.96 1.02 12.45
N VAL A 52 -7.61 1.98 11.81
CA VAL A 52 -9.00 1.90 11.33
C VAL A 52 -9.00 2.18 9.83
N LEU A 53 -9.34 1.17 9.02
CA LEU A 53 -9.13 1.17 7.57
C LEU A 53 -9.61 2.44 6.87
N THR A 54 -10.86 2.82 7.04
CA THR A 54 -11.44 3.94 6.29
C THR A 54 -10.86 5.30 6.67
N GLN A 55 -10.49 5.50 7.92
CA GLN A 55 -9.92 6.77 8.40
C GLN A 55 -8.42 6.85 8.11
N ASP A 56 -7.70 5.79 8.43
CA ASP A 56 -6.24 5.78 8.36
C ASP A 56 -5.74 5.59 6.93
N TYR A 57 -6.52 4.91 6.07
CA TYR A 57 -6.19 4.82 4.65
C TYR A 57 -6.17 6.20 3.98
N ARG A 58 -7.12 7.08 4.32
CA ARG A 58 -7.13 8.48 3.86
C ARG A 58 -5.86 9.23 4.29
N ARG A 59 -5.44 9.02 5.52
CA ARG A 59 -4.21 9.63 6.05
C ARG A 59 -2.97 9.16 5.31
N ILE A 60 -2.92 7.87 4.97
CA ILE A 60 -1.84 7.29 4.17
C ILE A 60 -1.86 7.89 2.77
N LEU A 61 -2.98 7.84 2.07
CA LEU A 61 -3.13 8.35 0.71
C LEU A 61 -2.68 9.79 0.57
N ARG A 62 -3.09 10.65 1.49
CA ARG A 62 -2.70 12.08 1.51
C ARG A 62 -1.19 12.29 1.50
N ARG A 63 -0.44 11.38 2.10
CA ARG A 63 1.00 11.48 2.29
C ARG A 63 1.82 10.69 1.26
N LEU A 64 1.20 9.76 0.53
CA LEU A 64 1.91 8.89 -0.41
C LEU A 64 2.64 9.65 -1.54
N PRO A 65 2.10 10.74 -2.12
CA PRO A 65 2.82 11.46 -3.16
C PRO A 65 4.22 11.93 -2.75
N GLU A 66 4.43 12.26 -1.47
CA GLU A 66 5.75 12.67 -0.98
C GLU A 66 6.76 11.52 -0.83
N LEU A 67 6.29 10.28 -0.84
CA LEU A 67 7.13 9.08 -0.78
C LEU A 67 7.51 8.53 -2.16
N LEU A 68 6.76 8.88 -3.19
CA LEU A 68 6.94 8.33 -4.54
C LEU A 68 7.74 9.29 -5.43
N VAL A 69 8.67 8.74 -6.20
CA VAL A 69 9.29 9.49 -7.31
C VAL A 69 8.24 9.86 -8.36
N PRO A 70 8.46 10.91 -9.19
CA PRO A 70 7.66 11.12 -10.38
C PRO A 70 7.69 9.85 -11.26
N GLY A 71 6.52 9.38 -11.70
CA GLY A 71 6.38 8.12 -12.42
C GLY A 71 6.41 6.87 -11.52
N GLY A 72 6.58 7.01 -10.21
CA GLY A 72 6.54 5.90 -9.25
C GLY A 72 5.17 5.23 -9.17
N THR A 73 5.15 4.01 -8.70
CA THR A 73 3.95 3.16 -8.64
C THR A 73 3.46 2.96 -7.21
N LEU A 74 2.16 3.11 -6.99
CA LEU A 74 1.47 2.67 -5.80
C LEU A 74 0.66 1.41 -6.10
N LEU A 75 0.86 0.35 -5.31
CA LEU A 75 -0.06 -0.78 -5.22
C LEU A 75 -0.87 -0.64 -3.92
N ALA A 76 -2.14 -0.29 -4.06
CA ALA A 76 -3.05 -0.13 -2.94
C ALA A 76 -3.98 -1.33 -2.82
N CYS A 77 -3.97 -1.98 -1.66
CA CYS A 77 -4.73 -3.20 -1.39
C CYS A 77 -5.78 -2.97 -0.30
N ILE A 78 -6.94 -3.60 -0.46
CA ILE A 78 -7.96 -3.75 0.58
C ILE A 78 -8.47 -5.19 0.56
N ASN A 79 -8.43 -5.84 1.71
CA ASN A 79 -8.94 -7.19 1.91
C ASN A 79 -10.11 -7.20 2.91
N ASP A 80 -11.05 -6.28 2.73
CA ASP A 80 -12.28 -6.21 3.52
C ASP A 80 -13.48 -6.47 2.60
N PRO A 81 -14.27 -7.54 2.84
CA PRO A 81 -15.44 -7.86 2.01
C PRO A 81 -16.51 -6.77 1.95
N ALA A 82 -16.57 -5.94 2.99
CA ALA A 82 -17.55 -4.85 3.08
C ALA A 82 -17.17 -3.60 2.28
N ILE A 83 -15.92 -3.52 1.78
CA ILE A 83 -15.39 -2.34 1.10
C ILE A 83 -15.02 -2.69 -0.34
N GLY A 84 -15.75 -2.10 -1.30
CA GLY A 84 -15.50 -2.27 -2.73
C GLY A 84 -14.31 -1.46 -3.23
N PRO A 85 -13.90 -1.69 -4.50
CA PRO A 85 -12.78 -0.97 -5.11
C PRO A 85 -13.03 0.54 -5.26
N ASP A 86 -14.29 0.97 -5.35
CA ASP A 86 -14.67 2.38 -5.49
C ASP A 86 -14.14 3.24 -4.35
N PHE A 87 -14.05 2.67 -3.14
CA PHE A 87 -13.44 3.37 -2.00
C PHE A 87 -12.02 3.86 -2.31
N LEU A 88 -11.16 2.98 -2.86
CA LEU A 88 -9.79 3.36 -3.20
C LEU A 88 -9.73 4.38 -4.34
N LEU A 89 -10.59 4.23 -5.35
CA LEU A 89 -10.63 5.14 -6.49
C LEU A 89 -11.05 6.55 -6.06
N GLU A 90 -12.13 6.65 -5.30
CA GLU A 90 -12.66 7.94 -4.82
C GLU A 90 -11.73 8.61 -3.81
N GLU A 91 -11.24 7.85 -2.84
CA GLU A 91 -10.36 8.40 -1.81
C GLU A 91 -9.00 8.82 -2.39
N THR A 92 -8.45 8.05 -3.34
CA THR A 92 -7.19 8.44 -3.99
C THR A 92 -7.37 9.70 -4.82
N ALA A 93 -8.45 9.81 -5.58
CA ALA A 93 -8.74 11.01 -6.35
C ALA A 93 -8.88 12.26 -5.47
N ARG A 94 -9.43 12.10 -4.28
CA ARG A 94 -9.64 13.21 -3.33
C ARG A 94 -8.38 13.57 -2.56
N GLU A 95 -7.67 12.59 -2.00
CA GLU A 95 -6.57 12.82 -1.07
C GLU A 95 -5.21 12.92 -1.74
N ALA A 96 -5.05 12.30 -2.91
CA ALA A 96 -3.79 12.24 -3.65
C ALA A 96 -4.03 12.37 -5.17
N PRO A 97 -4.48 13.52 -5.66
CA PRO A 97 -4.88 13.70 -7.07
C PRO A 97 -3.74 13.51 -8.07
N SER A 98 -2.49 13.51 -7.64
CA SER A 98 -1.34 13.16 -8.49
C SER A 98 -1.19 11.67 -8.75
N LEU A 99 -1.90 10.83 -8.01
CA LEU A 99 -1.92 9.39 -8.20
C LEU A 99 -3.05 8.99 -9.16
N HIS A 100 -2.68 8.67 -10.39
CA HIS A 100 -3.62 8.29 -11.44
C HIS A 100 -3.83 6.78 -11.45
N PHE A 101 -5.08 6.34 -11.46
CA PHE A 101 -5.43 4.93 -11.58
C PHE A 101 -4.94 4.34 -12.90
N VAL A 102 -4.33 3.16 -12.84
CA VAL A 102 -3.84 2.41 -14.00
C VAL A 102 -4.72 1.21 -14.26
N GLU A 103 -4.77 0.28 -13.31
CA GLU A 103 -5.56 -0.95 -13.45
C GLU A 103 -5.82 -1.60 -12.09
N ARG A 104 -6.81 -2.50 -12.04
CA ARG A 104 -7.00 -3.46 -10.98
C ARG A 104 -6.28 -4.75 -11.35
N LEU A 105 -5.46 -5.27 -10.45
CA LEU A 105 -4.86 -6.59 -10.63
C LEU A 105 -5.91 -7.67 -10.33
N GLU A 106 -6.03 -8.61 -11.24
CA GLU A 106 -6.90 -9.77 -11.06
C GLU A 106 -6.15 -10.89 -10.33
N ASN A 107 -6.91 -11.78 -9.69
CA ASN A 107 -6.35 -12.98 -9.12
C ASN A 107 -5.82 -13.91 -10.22
N PRO A 108 -4.79 -14.71 -9.92
CA PRO A 108 -4.38 -15.78 -10.84
C PRO A 108 -5.56 -16.72 -11.14
N PRO A 109 -5.64 -17.26 -12.35
CA PRO A 109 -6.74 -18.17 -12.74
C PRO A 109 -6.92 -19.37 -11.81
N GLU A 110 -5.83 -19.79 -11.15
CA GLU A 110 -5.80 -20.91 -10.19
C GLU A 110 -6.50 -20.58 -8.87
N PHE A 111 -6.70 -19.29 -8.57
CA PHE A 111 -7.31 -18.79 -7.32
C PHE A 111 -8.42 -17.77 -7.62
N PRO A 112 -9.49 -18.18 -8.32
CA PRO A 112 -10.56 -17.25 -8.65
C PRO A 112 -11.35 -16.85 -7.42
N ASP A 113 -11.77 -15.58 -7.34
CA ASP A 113 -12.71 -15.14 -6.34
C ASP A 113 -14.12 -15.63 -6.67
N VAL A 114 -14.87 -16.05 -5.66
CA VAL A 114 -16.30 -16.34 -5.80
C VAL A 114 -17.08 -15.06 -6.06
N ASP A 115 -16.71 -13.99 -5.35
CA ASP A 115 -17.22 -12.63 -5.55
C ASP A 115 -16.05 -11.65 -5.63
N PRO A 116 -15.72 -11.12 -6.82
CA PRO A 116 -14.61 -10.18 -6.98
C PRO A 116 -14.76 -8.88 -6.19
N ALA A 117 -15.98 -8.50 -5.80
CA ALA A 117 -16.22 -7.32 -4.99
C ALA A 117 -15.88 -7.56 -3.51
N ALA A 118 -16.02 -8.80 -3.05
CA ALA A 118 -15.74 -9.21 -1.66
C ALA A 118 -14.30 -9.71 -1.45
N GLY A 119 -13.60 -10.08 -2.52
CA GLY A 119 -12.22 -10.56 -2.48
C GLY A 119 -11.19 -9.44 -2.26
N LEU A 120 -9.92 -9.78 -2.41
CA LEU A 120 -8.83 -8.82 -2.38
C LEU A 120 -8.97 -7.81 -3.52
N LYS A 121 -8.97 -6.53 -3.19
CA LYS A 121 -8.88 -5.44 -4.17
C LYS A 121 -7.45 -4.93 -4.18
N ALA A 122 -6.74 -5.10 -5.30
CA ALA A 122 -5.38 -4.63 -5.52
C ALA A 122 -5.38 -3.68 -6.73
N LEU A 123 -5.17 -2.39 -6.48
CA LEU A 123 -5.22 -1.36 -7.51
C LEU A 123 -3.86 -0.70 -7.70
N LEU A 124 -3.47 -0.55 -8.95
CA LEU A 124 -2.26 0.16 -9.35
C LEU A 124 -2.57 1.62 -9.67
N PHE A 125 -1.73 2.49 -9.14
CA PHE A 125 -1.73 3.92 -9.44
C PHE A 125 -0.33 4.37 -9.84
N ARG A 126 -0.26 5.40 -10.68
CA ARG A 126 0.99 6.03 -11.12
C ARG A 126 1.05 7.46 -10.60
N ASN A 127 2.17 7.82 -9.99
CA ASN A 127 2.41 9.19 -9.55
C ASN A 127 2.81 10.06 -10.74
N ALA A 128 2.01 11.07 -11.04
CA ALA A 128 2.30 12.01 -12.13
C ALA A 128 3.42 13.04 -11.79
N GLY A 129 3.78 13.10 -10.52
CA GLY A 129 4.83 14.01 -10.07
C GLY A 129 4.37 14.97 -9.03
#